data_6f6694f46d586e76afd655fd3f22c763
#
_entry.id   6f6694f46d586e76afd655fd3f22c763
#
_cell.length_a   1.000
_cell.length_b   1.000
_cell.length_c   1.000
_cell.angle_alpha   90.00
_cell.angle_beta   90.00
_cell.angle_gamma   90.00
#
_symmetry.space_group_name_H-M   'P 1'
#
loop_
_entity.id
_entity.type
_entity.pdbx_description
1 polymer ?
#
loop_
_entity_poly.entity_id
_entity_poly.type
_entity_poly.pdbx_seq_one_letter_code
_entity_poly.pdbx_strand_id
1 'polypeptide(L)'
;MNLTLKIWRQSDAKAQGKIVEYPISGIEGDMSFLEMLDVLNEELITKGEEPVVFDHDCREGICGACSLQINGEPHGPDRLVTTCQLHMRKFNDGDTIFIEPFRAKAFPVVKDLMVDRSAFDRIQHAGGYISVNTSGNTIDANAIPVNKDNADDAFAAATCIGCGACVAACKNASAMLFTSAKVSQYALLPQGQVEATDRVMAMVNQMDEEGFGNCTNTGACEIECPKGISLENIARMNREYLKASLKG
;
A
#
# COMPACT_ATOMS: atom_id res chain seq x y z
N MET A 1 -26.06 -13.58 2.85
CA MET A 1 -26.43 -12.29 2.20
C MET A 1 -26.48 -12.48 0.72
N ASN A 2 -27.37 -11.75 0.03
CA ASN A 2 -27.40 -11.61 -1.43
C ASN A 2 -26.84 -10.23 -1.75
N LEU A 3 -25.92 -10.16 -2.68
CA LEU A 3 -25.21 -8.92 -3.01
C LEU A 3 -25.16 -8.74 -4.53
N THR A 4 -24.98 -7.51 -4.97
CA THR A 4 -24.67 -7.17 -6.35
C THR A 4 -23.26 -6.58 -6.42
N LEU A 5 -22.33 -7.32 -7.04
CA LEU A 5 -20.96 -6.87 -7.20
C LEU A 5 -20.79 -6.16 -8.54
N LYS A 6 -20.28 -4.94 -8.54
CA LYS A 6 -19.93 -4.16 -9.73
C LYS A 6 -18.42 -4.08 -9.84
N ILE A 7 -17.85 -4.98 -10.63
CA ILE A 7 -16.41 -5.23 -10.68
C ILE A 7 -15.81 -4.66 -11.95
N TRP A 8 -14.69 -3.97 -11.82
CA TRP A 8 -13.89 -3.56 -12.97
C TRP A 8 -13.27 -4.79 -13.65
N ARG A 9 -13.53 -4.94 -14.94
CA ARG A 9 -12.96 -5.99 -15.78
C ARG A 9 -12.15 -5.37 -16.91
N GLN A 10 -10.94 -5.86 -17.08
CA GLN A 10 -10.00 -5.43 -18.12
C GLN A 10 -9.10 -6.60 -18.49
N SER A 11 -9.11 -7.01 -19.76
CA SER A 11 -8.40 -8.21 -20.19
C SER A 11 -6.87 -8.11 -20.12
N ASP A 12 -6.34 -6.92 -20.34
CA ASP A 12 -4.90 -6.64 -20.35
C ASP A 12 -4.63 -5.14 -20.18
N ALA A 13 -3.37 -4.76 -20.06
CA ALA A 13 -2.93 -3.38 -19.82
C ALA A 13 -3.33 -2.37 -20.93
N LYS A 14 -3.62 -2.82 -22.14
CA LYS A 14 -3.97 -1.98 -23.29
C LYS A 14 -5.46 -1.94 -23.58
N ALA A 15 -6.21 -2.90 -23.06
CA ALA A 15 -7.64 -3.00 -23.26
C ALA A 15 -8.39 -1.87 -22.53
N GLN A 16 -9.54 -1.49 -23.08
CA GLN A 16 -10.47 -0.63 -22.35
C GLN A 16 -11.21 -1.44 -21.30
N GLY A 17 -11.08 -1.08 -20.03
CA GLY A 17 -11.83 -1.70 -18.95
C GLY A 17 -13.27 -1.20 -18.86
N LYS A 18 -14.11 -1.99 -18.20
CA LYS A 18 -15.51 -1.68 -17.93
C LYS A 18 -15.97 -2.28 -16.60
N ILE A 19 -17.01 -1.72 -16.03
CA ILE A 19 -17.71 -2.33 -14.88
C ILE A 19 -18.65 -3.44 -15.40
N VAL A 20 -18.56 -4.61 -14.78
CA VAL A 20 -19.43 -5.75 -15.01
C VAL A 20 -20.16 -6.11 -13.73
N GLU A 21 -21.44 -6.43 -13.84
CA GLU A 21 -22.30 -6.73 -12.70
C GLU A 21 -22.40 -8.24 -12.49
N TYR A 22 -22.24 -8.68 -11.24
CA TYR A 22 -22.34 -10.06 -10.82
C TYR A 22 -23.27 -10.15 -9.60
N PRO A 23 -24.46 -10.77 -9.72
CA PRO A 23 -25.23 -11.14 -8.56
C PRO A 23 -24.57 -12.32 -7.85
N ILE A 24 -24.49 -12.26 -6.54
CA ILE A 24 -23.96 -13.34 -5.70
C ILE A 24 -24.87 -13.58 -4.50
N SER A 25 -25.03 -14.83 -4.08
CA SER A 25 -25.89 -15.22 -2.98
C SER A 25 -25.18 -16.18 -2.02
N GLY A 26 -25.74 -16.37 -0.84
CA GLY A 26 -25.20 -17.31 0.14
C GLY A 26 -23.94 -16.80 0.87
N ILE A 27 -23.60 -15.50 0.78
CA ILE A 27 -22.45 -14.95 1.46
C ILE A 27 -22.73 -14.81 2.96
N GLU A 28 -21.85 -15.36 3.77
CA GLU A 28 -21.92 -15.30 5.23
C GLU A 28 -21.13 -14.09 5.76
N GLY A 29 -21.62 -13.51 6.86
CA GLY A 29 -21.01 -12.30 7.43
C GLY A 29 -19.59 -12.50 7.97
N ASP A 30 -19.22 -13.72 8.32
CA ASP A 30 -17.89 -14.05 8.85
C ASP A 30 -16.85 -14.33 7.75
N MET A 31 -17.27 -14.47 6.50
CA MET A 31 -16.34 -14.55 5.37
C MET A 31 -15.54 -13.23 5.26
N SER A 32 -14.28 -13.33 4.86
CA SER A 32 -13.51 -12.18 4.42
C SER A 32 -13.96 -11.72 3.03
N PHE A 33 -13.64 -10.48 2.68
CA PHE A 33 -13.93 -9.93 1.36
C PHE A 33 -13.27 -10.75 0.23
N LEU A 34 -12.08 -11.30 0.46
CA LEU A 34 -11.41 -12.15 -0.52
C LEU A 34 -12.10 -13.52 -0.67
N GLU A 35 -12.60 -14.10 0.41
CA GLU A 35 -13.37 -15.35 0.34
C GLU A 35 -14.67 -15.16 -0.46
N MET A 36 -15.33 -14.01 -0.33
CA MET A 36 -16.48 -13.68 -1.18
C MET A 36 -16.09 -13.61 -2.67
N LEU A 37 -14.92 -13.04 -3.00
CA LEU A 37 -14.41 -13.04 -4.39
C LEU A 37 -14.01 -14.47 -4.87
N ASP A 38 -13.49 -15.31 -3.97
CA ASP A 38 -13.21 -16.72 -4.28
C ASP A 38 -14.52 -17.46 -4.63
N VAL A 39 -15.60 -17.26 -3.85
CA VAL A 39 -16.94 -17.85 -4.17
C VAL A 39 -17.43 -17.40 -5.53
N LEU A 40 -17.32 -16.10 -5.86
CA LEU A 40 -17.67 -15.61 -7.19
C LEU A 40 -16.84 -16.31 -8.27
N ASN A 41 -15.54 -16.44 -8.08
CA ASN A 41 -14.65 -17.05 -9.06
C ASN A 41 -14.96 -18.54 -9.26
N GLU A 42 -15.31 -19.27 -8.22
CA GLU A 42 -15.77 -20.67 -8.33
C GLU A 42 -17.05 -20.78 -9.14
N GLU A 43 -18.02 -19.87 -8.94
CA GLU A 43 -19.23 -19.82 -9.75
C GLU A 43 -18.94 -19.54 -11.22
N LEU A 44 -18.06 -18.56 -11.51
CA LEU A 44 -17.68 -18.22 -12.89
C LEU A 44 -17.00 -19.40 -13.58
N ILE A 45 -16.05 -20.05 -12.93
CA ILE A 45 -15.35 -21.23 -13.46
C ILE A 45 -16.35 -22.36 -13.75
N THR A 46 -17.29 -22.61 -12.85
CA THR A 46 -18.32 -23.64 -13.05
C THR A 46 -19.23 -23.35 -14.25
N LYS A 47 -19.48 -22.07 -14.53
CA LYS A 47 -20.23 -21.61 -15.72
C LYS A 47 -19.39 -21.58 -16.99
N GLY A 48 -18.09 -21.86 -16.92
CA GLY A 48 -17.15 -21.74 -18.04
C GLY A 48 -16.80 -20.29 -18.40
N GLU A 49 -17.01 -19.36 -17.46
CA GLU A 49 -16.68 -17.94 -17.59
C GLU A 49 -15.30 -17.65 -17.01
N GLU A 50 -14.68 -16.57 -17.47
CA GLU A 50 -13.35 -16.17 -17.00
C GLU A 50 -13.42 -15.59 -15.59
N PRO A 51 -12.64 -16.13 -14.61
CA PRO A 51 -12.62 -15.61 -13.24
C PRO A 51 -12.07 -14.17 -13.18
N VAL A 52 -12.43 -13.47 -12.13
CA VAL A 52 -11.89 -12.14 -11.83
C VAL A 52 -10.46 -12.28 -11.31
N VAL A 53 -9.52 -11.56 -11.91
CA VAL A 53 -8.12 -11.55 -11.47
C VAL A 53 -7.92 -10.46 -10.40
N PHE A 54 -7.39 -10.87 -9.27
CA PHE A 54 -6.99 -9.97 -8.17
C PHE A 54 -5.79 -10.52 -7.43
N ASP A 55 -4.98 -9.63 -6.85
CA ASP A 55 -3.81 -10.01 -6.08
C ASP A 55 -4.19 -10.42 -4.65
N HIS A 56 -3.62 -11.49 -4.18
CA HIS A 56 -3.65 -11.93 -2.78
C HIS A 56 -2.46 -12.84 -2.48
N ASP A 57 -2.06 -12.88 -1.21
CA ASP A 57 -0.99 -13.77 -0.76
C ASP A 57 -1.21 -14.20 0.70
N CYS A 58 -0.73 -13.44 1.69
CA CYS A 58 -0.72 -13.85 3.10
C CYS A 58 -2.11 -14.08 3.70
N ARG A 59 -3.13 -13.34 3.27
CA ARG A 59 -4.48 -13.26 3.86
C ARG A 59 -4.50 -12.91 5.37
N GLU A 60 -3.41 -12.34 5.88
CA GLU A 60 -3.19 -11.98 7.29
C GLU A 60 -2.91 -10.47 7.49
N GLY A 61 -3.11 -9.66 6.45
CA GLY A 61 -2.93 -8.21 6.54
C GLY A 61 -1.49 -7.73 6.63
N ILE A 62 -0.50 -8.51 6.17
CA ILE A 62 0.93 -8.19 6.32
C ILE A 62 1.72 -8.06 5.02
N CYS A 63 1.23 -8.56 3.89
CA CYS A 63 2.00 -8.56 2.63
C CYS A 63 1.70 -7.38 1.70
N GLY A 64 0.56 -6.70 1.86
CA GLY A 64 0.14 -5.58 1.00
C GLY A 64 -0.35 -5.97 -0.40
N ALA A 65 -0.51 -7.26 -0.72
CA ALA A 65 -0.92 -7.70 -2.05
C ALA A 65 -2.40 -7.39 -2.37
N CYS A 66 -3.31 -7.62 -1.43
CA CYS A 66 -4.77 -7.52 -1.60
C CYS A 66 -5.31 -6.09 -1.70
N SER A 67 -4.78 -5.30 -2.63
CA SER A 67 -5.06 -3.86 -2.75
C SER A 67 -6.22 -3.61 -3.70
N LEU A 68 -7.40 -3.37 -3.15
CA LEU A 68 -8.64 -3.10 -3.88
C LEU A 68 -9.31 -1.82 -3.40
N GLN A 69 -9.92 -1.10 -4.35
CA GLN A 69 -10.82 0.02 -4.07
C GLN A 69 -12.23 -0.54 -3.92
N ILE A 70 -12.83 -0.37 -2.77
CA ILE A 70 -14.17 -0.89 -2.47
C ILE A 70 -15.08 0.30 -2.14
N ASN A 71 -16.12 0.50 -2.95
CA ASN A 71 -17.04 1.66 -2.84
C ASN A 71 -16.31 3.03 -2.82
N GLY A 72 -15.18 3.12 -3.52
CA GLY A 72 -14.38 4.35 -3.57
C GLY A 72 -13.37 4.52 -2.44
N GLU A 73 -13.28 3.59 -1.49
CA GLU A 73 -12.35 3.60 -0.36
C GLU A 73 -11.27 2.52 -0.52
N PRO A 74 -9.99 2.85 -0.40
CA PRO A 74 -8.92 1.85 -0.41
C PRO A 74 -9.07 0.85 0.73
N HIS A 75 -9.06 -0.44 0.42
CA HIS A 75 -9.32 -1.55 1.33
C HIS A 75 -10.76 -1.64 1.90
N GLY A 76 -11.66 -0.69 1.57
CA GLY A 76 -13.06 -0.70 2.00
C GLY A 76 -13.35 0.17 3.24
N PRO A 77 -14.53 0.02 3.84
CA PRO A 77 -15.05 0.98 4.81
C PRO A 77 -14.40 0.93 6.20
N ASP A 78 -13.64 -0.13 6.52
CA ASP A 78 -12.99 -0.26 7.83
C ASP A 78 -11.64 0.44 7.86
N ARG A 79 -11.34 1.12 8.96
CA ARG A 79 -10.05 1.77 9.17
C ARG A 79 -9.03 0.81 9.77
N LEU A 80 -7.75 0.98 9.42
CA LEU A 80 -6.63 0.14 9.89
C LEU A 80 -6.77 -1.33 9.50
N VAL A 81 -7.48 -1.61 8.40
CA VAL A 81 -7.78 -2.95 7.91
C VAL A 81 -7.37 -3.07 6.44
N THR A 82 -6.81 -4.21 6.08
CA THR A 82 -6.55 -4.57 4.68
C THR A 82 -7.74 -5.33 4.11
N THR A 83 -7.88 -5.38 2.79
CA THR A 83 -9.00 -6.07 2.12
C THR A 83 -9.16 -7.53 2.57
N CYS A 84 -8.05 -8.24 2.81
CA CYS A 84 -8.11 -9.64 3.28
C CYS A 84 -8.60 -9.80 4.73
N GLN A 85 -8.63 -8.73 5.48
CA GLN A 85 -9.15 -8.70 6.87
C GLN A 85 -10.50 -7.97 6.98
N LEU A 86 -11.00 -7.42 5.87
CA LEU A 86 -12.36 -6.88 5.80
C LEU A 86 -13.35 -8.04 5.75
N HIS A 87 -14.34 -8.05 6.65
CA HIS A 87 -15.35 -9.10 6.72
C HIS A 87 -16.69 -8.66 6.13
N MET A 88 -17.41 -9.60 5.54
CA MET A 88 -18.67 -9.34 4.83
C MET A 88 -19.79 -8.81 5.75
N ARG A 89 -19.72 -9.01 7.07
CA ARG A 89 -20.65 -8.42 8.05
C ARG A 89 -20.66 -6.87 8.08
N LYS A 90 -19.74 -6.23 7.37
CA LYS A 90 -19.73 -4.76 7.17
C LYS A 90 -20.68 -4.28 6.07
N PHE A 91 -21.25 -5.21 5.33
CA PHE A 91 -22.22 -4.97 4.27
C PHE A 91 -23.59 -5.55 4.68
N ASN A 92 -24.64 -5.05 4.04
CA ASN A 92 -26.01 -5.50 4.31
C ASN A 92 -26.54 -6.37 3.16
N ASP A 93 -27.53 -7.21 3.47
CA ASP A 93 -28.24 -7.97 2.45
C ASP A 93 -28.88 -7.01 1.43
N GLY A 94 -28.66 -7.29 0.14
CA GLY A 94 -29.12 -6.44 -0.96
C GLY A 94 -28.17 -5.30 -1.36
N ASP A 95 -27.05 -5.11 -0.68
CA ASP A 95 -26.09 -4.05 -1.04
C ASP A 95 -25.48 -4.25 -2.43
N THR A 96 -25.19 -3.11 -3.08
CA THR A 96 -24.39 -3.06 -4.29
C THR A 96 -22.98 -2.59 -3.95
N ILE A 97 -21.97 -3.39 -4.29
CA ILE A 97 -20.57 -3.12 -3.95
C ILE A 97 -19.78 -2.88 -5.24
N PHE A 98 -19.15 -1.71 -5.35
CA PHE A 98 -18.23 -1.38 -6.43
C PHE A 98 -16.81 -1.81 -6.07
N ILE A 99 -16.16 -2.54 -6.97
CA ILE A 99 -14.81 -3.08 -6.76
C ILE A 99 -13.94 -2.67 -7.95
N GLU A 100 -12.88 -1.92 -7.67
CA GLU A 100 -11.98 -1.37 -8.68
C GLU A 100 -10.51 -1.58 -8.29
N PRO A 101 -9.58 -1.57 -9.25
CA PRO A 101 -8.15 -1.60 -8.95
C PRO A 101 -7.66 -0.25 -8.38
N PHE A 102 -6.51 -0.25 -7.72
CA PHE A 102 -5.81 0.99 -7.34
C PHE A 102 -5.22 1.65 -8.60
N ARG A 103 -6.03 2.37 -9.36
CA ARG A 103 -5.61 3.01 -10.61
C ARG A 103 -4.86 4.31 -10.34
N ALA A 104 -3.57 4.33 -10.68
CA ALA A 104 -2.74 5.53 -10.75
C ALA A 104 -1.85 5.42 -11.98
N LYS A 105 -1.28 6.54 -12.46
CA LYS A 105 -0.34 6.49 -13.58
C LYS A 105 0.84 5.56 -13.28
N ALA A 106 1.34 5.59 -12.05
CA ALA A 106 2.44 4.77 -11.59
C ALA A 106 2.01 3.33 -11.20
N PHE A 107 0.71 3.02 -11.19
CA PHE A 107 0.12 1.69 -10.97
C PHE A 107 -0.76 1.30 -12.15
N PRO A 108 -0.18 0.98 -13.31
CA PRO A 108 -0.97 0.56 -14.46
C PRO A 108 -1.69 -0.77 -14.16
N VAL A 109 -2.92 -0.89 -14.68
CA VAL A 109 -3.68 -2.14 -14.56
C VAL A 109 -3.01 -3.22 -15.41
N VAL A 110 -2.75 -4.37 -14.82
CA VAL A 110 -2.24 -5.56 -15.51
C VAL A 110 -3.42 -6.34 -16.09
N LYS A 111 -4.38 -6.70 -15.25
CA LYS A 111 -5.63 -7.39 -15.62
C LYS A 111 -6.65 -7.20 -14.50
N ASP A 112 -7.89 -6.93 -14.84
CA ASP A 112 -9.02 -6.73 -13.93
C ASP A 112 -8.68 -5.82 -12.72
N LEU A 113 -8.53 -6.40 -11.53
CA LEU A 113 -8.25 -5.69 -10.29
C LEU A 113 -6.76 -5.65 -9.94
N MET A 114 -5.93 -6.36 -10.69
CA MET A 114 -4.50 -6.46 -10.48
C MET A 114 -3.77 -5.29 -11.14
N VAL A 115 -2.88 -4.63 -10.39
CA VAL A 115 -2.04 -3.52 -10.85
C VAL A 115 -0.55 -3.81 -10.68
N ASP A 116 0.28 -3.23 -11.54
CA ASP A 116 1.73 -3.25 -11.38
C ASP A 116 2.17 -2.18 -10.35
N ARG A 117 2.74 -2.64 -9.24
CA ARG A 117 3.30 -1.79 -8.18
C ARG A 117 4.82 -1.77 -8.13
N SER A 118 5.48 -2.23 -9.19
CA SER A 118 6.95 -2.28 -9.26
C SER A 118 7.63 -0.92 -9.11
N ALA A 119 6.89 0.18 -9.32
CA ALA A 119 7.36 1.52 -8.98
C ALA A 119 7.75 1.66 -7.50
N PHE A 120 7.02 1.02 -6.59
CA PHE A 120 7.37 0.99 -5.17
C PHE A 120 8.65 0.19 -4.91
N ASP A 121 8.85 -0.91 -5.62
CA ASP A 121 10.07 -1.72 -5.50
C ASP A 121 11.29 -0.92 -5.95
N ARG A 122 11.19 -0.17 -7.06
CA ARG A 122 12.27 0.69 -7.54
C ARG A 122 12.61 1.80 -6.54
N ILE A 123 11.62 2.45 -5.92
CA ILE A 123 11.85 3.42 -4.84
C ILE A 123 12.57 2.75 -3.67
N GLN A 124 12.13 1.55 -3.28
CA GLN A 124 12.75 0.79 -2.18
C GLN A 124 14.19 0.41 -2.52
N HIS A 125 14.46 -0.02 -3.75
CA HIS A 125 15.80 -0.34 -4.22
C HIS A 125 16.74 0.88 -4.26
N ALA A 126 16.22 2.07 -4.47
CA ALA A 126 17.03 3.29 -4.53
C ALA A 126 17.71 3.66 -3.20
N GLY A 127 17.15 3.25 -2.05
CA GLY A 127 17.77 3.60 -0.75
C GLY A 127 17.08 3.00 0.47
N GLY A 128 16.06 2.18 0.30
CA GLY A 128 15.27 1.62 1.39
C GLY A 128 15.93 0.46 2.14
N TYR A 129 17.24 0.44 2.22
CA TYR A 129 18.06 -0.60 2.84
C TYR A 129 19.23 0.00 3.63
N ILE A 130 19.96 -0.83 4.35
CA ILE A 130 21.21 -0.48 5.01
C ILE A 130 22.33 -1.29 4.34
N SER A 131 23.32 -0.59 3.77
CA SER A 131 24.50 -1.22 3.14
C SER A 131 25.76 -1.09 4.00
N VAL A 132 25.73 -0.24 5.02
CA VAL A 132 26.87 -0.05 5.92
C VAL A 132 27.14 -1.34 6.67
N ASN A 133 28.26 -2.00 6.29
CA ASN A 133 28.70 -3.16 7.02
C ASN A 133 29.28 -2.72 8.37
N THR A 134 28.75 -3.26 9.42
CA THR A 134 29.30 -3.16 10.76
C THR A 134 30.52 -4.07 10.97
N SER A 135 31.20 -4.46 9.87
CA SER A 135 32.52 -5.10 9.82
C SER A 135 32.69 -6.41 10.59
N GLY A 136 31.65 -7.21 10.65
CA GLY A 136 31.76 -8.58 11.19
C GLY A 136 32.00 -8.70 12.70
N ASN A 137 32.17 -7.61 13.41
CA ASN A 137 32.15 -7.59 14.87
C ASN A 137 30.73 -7.24 15.35
N THR A 138 30.17 -8.10 16.16
CA THR A 138 28.92 -7.80 16.89
C THR A 138 29.16 -6.59 17.79
N ILE A 139 28.52 -5.46 17.46
CA ILE A 139 28.46 -4.33 18.38
C ILE A 139 27.60 -4.78 19.57
N ASP A 140 28.08 -4.54 20.79
CA ASP A 140 27.28 -4.74 22.00
C ASP A 140 25.92 -4.07 21.85
N ALA A 141 24.87 -4.74 22.23
CA ALA A 141 23.49 -4.25 22.14
C ALA A 141 23.28 -2.89 22.81
N ASN A 142 24.12 -2.54 23.81
CA ASN A 142 24.07 -1.26 24.52
C ASN A 142 25.09 -0.23 24.00
N ALA A 143 25.85 -0.52 22.95
CA ALA A 143 26.91 0.37 22.47
C ALA A 143 26.37 1.69 21.90
N ILE A 144 25.19 1.65 21.29
CA ILE A 144 24.52 2.84 20.74
C ILE A 144 23.09 2.87 21.28
N PRO A 145 22.85 3.54 22.42
CA PRO A 145 21.51 3.65 22.99
C PRO A 145 20.57 4.44 22.06
N VAL A 146 19.36 3.93 21.87
CA VAL A 146 18.29 4.60 21.13
C VAL A 146 17.24 5.09 22.12
N ASN A 147 16.85 6.35 22.02
CA ASN A 147 15.72 6.88 22.78
C ASN A 147 14.46 6.09 22.47
N LYS A 148 13.66 5.79 23.49
CA LYS A 148 12.44 4.98 23.33
C LYS A 148 11.49 5.59 22.32
N ASP A 149 11.24 6.90 22.36
CA ASP A 149 10.33 7.58 21.45
C ASP A 149 10.80 7.46 19.99
N ASN A 150 12.12 7.62 19.76
CA ASN A 150 12.70 7.42 18.42
C ASN A 150 12.57 5.97 17.95
N ALA A 151 12.73 5.01 18.85
CA ALA A 151 12.58 3.60 18.52
C ALA A 151 11.12 3.28 18.18
N ASP A 152 10.17 3.74 18.97
CA ASP A 152 8.74 3.54 18.76
C ASP A 152 8.29 4.18 17.43
N ASP A 153 8.71 5.41 17.13
CA ASP A 153 8.45 6.07 15.84
C ASP A 153 9.07 5.31 14.65
N ALA A 154 10.31 4.82 14.83
CA ALA A 154 10.98 4.05 13.78
C ALA A 154 10.24 2.74 13.48
N PHE A 155 9.79 2.04 14.52
CA PHE A 155 9.02 0.80 14.38
C PHE A 155 7.63 1.06 13.79
N ALA A 156 6.96 2.14 14.20
CA ALA A 156 5.69 2.55 13.61
C ALA A 156 5.86 2.81 12.10
N ALA A 157 6.90 3.54 11.70
CA ALA A 157 7.22 3.76 10.28
C ALA A 157 7.57 2.46 9.52
N ALA A 158 8.24 1.52 10.18
CA ALA A 158 8.62 0.22 9.62
C ALA A 158 7.43 -0.69 9.32
N THR A 159 6.26 -0.46 9.91
CA THR A 159 5.05 -1.28 9.67
C THR A 159 4.47 -1.13 8.27
N CYS A 160 4.95 -0.19 7.45
CA CYS A 160 4.50 -0.02 6.07
C CYS A 160 4.66 -1.31 5.25
N ILE A 161 3.56 -1.79 4.68
CA ILE A 161 3.50 -3.04 3.89
C ILE A 161 3.51 -2.80 2.37
N GLY A 162 3.71 -1.56 1.90
CA GLY A 162 3.77 -1.24 0.47
C GLY A 162 2.48 -1.52 -0.30
N CYS A 163 1.32 -1.49 0.34
CA CYS A 163 0.04 -1.85 -0.30
C CYS A 163 -0.42 -0.85 -1.38
N GLY A 164 -0.03 0.42 -1.29
CA GLY A 164 -0.43 1.45 -2.24
C GLY A 164 -1.72 2.20 -1.89
N ALA A 165 -2.39 1.92 -0.76
CA ALA A 165 -3.59 2.62 -0.33
C ALA A 165 -3.39 4.14 -0.22
N CYS A 166 -2.22 4.58 0.25
CA CYS A 166 -1.85 5.99 0.33
C CYS A 166 -1.84 6.70 -1.03
N VAL A 167 -1.42 6.01 -2.09
CA VAL A 167 -1.45 6.52 -3.47
C VAL A 167 -2.89 6.54 -3.99
N ALA A 168 -3.64 5.45 -3.77
CA ALA A 168 -5.02 5.33 -4.24
C ALA A 168 -5.97 6.36 -3.58
N ALA A 169 -5.74 6.67 -2.29
CA ALA A 169 -6.51 7.69 -1.57
C ALA A 169 -6.15 9.12 -1.96
N CYS A 170 -4.95 9.35 -2.49
CA CYS A 170 -4.44 10.67 -2.77
C CYS A 170 -4.99 11.23 -4.08
N LYS A 171 -5.59 12.42 -4.08
CA LYS A 171 -6.09 13.09 -5.29
C LYS A 171 -5.02 13.28 -6.37
N ASN A 172 -3.75 13.37 -5.96
CA ASN A 172 -2.61 13.53 -6.85
C ASN A 172 -1.84 12.22 -7.07
N ALA A 173 -2.30 11.10 -6.51
CA ALA A 173 -1.58 9.82 -6.54
C ALA A 173 -0.12 9.96 -6.05
N SER A 174 0.09 10.64 -4.92
CA SER A 174 1.42 10.88 -4.35
C SER A 174 1.91 9.68 -3.55
N ALA A 175 3.18 9.29 -3.72
CA ALA A 175 3.83 8.24 -2.94
C ALA A 175 4.58 8.77 -1.71
N MET A 176 4.39 10.03 -1.34
CA MET A 176 5.13 10.67 -0.24
C MET A 176 5.03 9.89 1.08
N LEU A 177 3.85 9.34 1.43
CA LEU A 177 3.71 8.59 2.68
C LEU A 177 4.51 7.27 2.64
N PHE A 178 4.48 6.55 1.54
CA PHE A 178 5.25 5.33 1.34
C PHE A 178 6.76 5.59 1.45
N THR A 179 7.27 6.55 0.68
CA THR A 179 8.70 6.90 0.65
C THR A 179 9.17 7.40 2.02
N SER A 180 8.37 8.28 2.65
CA SER A 180 8.71 8.87 3.93
C SER A 180 8.75 7.86 5.08
N ALA A 181 7.91 6.84 5.05
CA ALA A 181 7.91 5.80 6.07
C ALA A 181 9.30 5.12 6.18
N LYS A 182 9.89 4.76 5.04
CA LYS A 182 11.20 4.12 5.01
C LYS A 182 12.34 5.09 5.34
N VAL A 183 12.30 6.31 4.79
CA VAL A 183 13.28 7.36 5.12
C VAL A 183 13.25 7.67 6.62
N SER A 184 12.06 7.81 7.23
CA SER A 184 11.91 8.07 8.66
C SER A 184 12.41 6.92 9.52
N GLN A 185 12.07 5.69 9.17
CA GLN A 185 12.56 4.51 9.90
C GLN A 185 14.07 4.58 10.10
N TYR A 186 14.82 4.80 9.03
CA TYR A 186 16.28 4.80 9.09
C TYR A 186 16.88 6.12 9.58
N ALA A 187 16.20 7.24 9.43
CA ALA A 187 16.64 8.51 10.00
C ALA A 187 16.57 8.54 11.53
N LEU A 188 15.71 7.72 12.14
CA LEU A 188 15.55 7.62 13.58
C LEU A 188 16.49 6.61 14.24
N LEU A 189 17.05 5.70 13.45
CA LEU A 189 17.91 4.62 13.94
C LEU A 189 19.40 4.90 13.66
N PRO A 190 20.31 4.59 14.60
CA PRO A 190 21.76 4.78 14.40
C PRO A 190 22.29 4.10 13.14
N GLN A 191 21.78 2.91 12.83
CA GLN A 191 22.18 2.12 11.66
C GLN A 191 21.91 2.83 10.33
N GLY A 192 20.91 3.71 10.28
CA GLY A 192 20.53 4.43 9.07
C GLY A 192 21.20 5.79 8.89
N GLN A 193 21.94 6.29 9.90
CA GLN A 193 22.47 7.67 9.90
C GLN A 193 23.58 7.88 8.88
N VAL A 194 24.43 6.89 8.65
CA VAL A 194 25.59 7.02 7.74
C VAL A 194 25.12 7.30 6.31
N GLU A 195 24.04 6.67 5.87
CA GLU A 195 23.51 6.79 4.52
C GLU A 195 22.29 7.71 4.42
N ALA A 196 21.97 8.45 5.49
CA ALA A 196 20.72 9.23 5.58
C ALA A 196 20.60 10.27 4.46
N THR A 197 21.71 10.96 4.12
CA THR A 197 21.75 11.97 3.05
C THR A 197 21.51 11.32 1.68
N ASP A 198 22.26 10.29 1.34
CA ASP A 198 22.16 9.61 0.05
C ASP A 198 20.81 8.91 -0.11
N ARG A 199 20.32 8.29 0.97
CA ARG A 199 19.02 7.63 0.99
C ARG A 199 17.88 8.56 0.64
N VAL A 200 17.78 9.70 1.33
CA VAL A 200 16.64 10.61 1.10
C VAL A 200 16.68 11.19 -0.30
N MET A 201 17.86 11.56 -0.79
CA MET A 201 18.02 12.09 -2.16
C MET A 201 17.67 11.03 -3.21
N ALA A 202 18.20 9.82 -3.08
CA ALA A 202 17.96 8.74 -4.04
C ALA A 202 16.49 8.31 -4.07
N MET A 203 15.86 8.11 -2.91
CA MET A 203 14.48 7.65 -2.85
C MET A 203 13.49 8.72 -3.30
N VAL A 204 13.72 9.99 -3.01
CA VAL A 204 12.85 11.09 -3.48
C VAL A 204 12.99 11.26 -4.99
N ASN A 205 14.23 11.27 -5.53
CA ASN A 205 14.45 11.35 -6.97
C ASN A 205 13.79 10.18 -7.71
N GLN A 206 13.94 8.96 -7.20
CA GLN A 206 13.29 7.80 -7.81
C GLN A 206 11.76 7.93 -7.77
N MET A 207 11.18 8.40 -6.67
CA MET A 207 9.74 8.65 -6.58
C MET A 207 9.26 9.64 -7.64
N ASP A 208 10.02 10.70 -7.89
CA ASP A 208 9.69 11.70 -8.91
C ASP A 208 9.80 11.11 -10.34
N GLU A 209 10.80 10.26 -10.59
CA GLU A 209 10.99 9.56 -11.88
C GLU A 209 9.85 8.57 -12.18
N GLU A 210 9.28 7.93 -11.18
CA GLU A 210 8.15 6.99 -11.34
C GLU A 210 6.84 7.69 -11.74
N GLY A 211 6.80 9.01 -11.68
CA GLY A 211 5.64 9.80 -12.10
C GLY A 211 4.49 9.82 -11.09
N PHE A 212 4.79 9.64 -9.82
CA PHE A 212 3.86 9.96 -8.75
C PHE A 212 3.62 11.47 -8.64
N GLY A 213 2.40 11.85 -8.29
CA GLY A 213 2.04 13.26 -8.16
C GLY A 213 2.56 13.91 -6.88
N ASN A 214 2.59 15.24 -6.89
CA ASN A 214 3.05 16.02 -5.74
C ASN A 214 2.08 15.97 -4.56
N CYS A 215 2.62 15.96 -3.35
CA CYS A 215 1.82 16.03 -2.13
C CYS A 215 1.22 17.43 -1.95
N THR A 216 -0.08 17.49 -1.71
CA THR A 216 -0.81 18.73 -1.35
C THR A 216 -1.31 18.71 0.10
N ASN A 217 -0.79 17.81 0.91
CA ASN A 217 -1.04 17.69 2.34
C ASN A 217 -2.53 17.56 2.73
N THR A 218 -3.30 16.77 1.97
CA THR A 218 -4.73 16.55 2.23
C THR A 218 -4.99 15.60 3.41
N GLY A 219 -4.02 14.79 3.81
CA GLY A 219 -4.13 13.83 4.91
C GLY A 219 -4.85 12.51 4.59
N ALA A 220 -5.45 12.36 3.41
CA ALA A 220 -6.19 11.16 3.05
C ALA A 220 -5.34 9.88 3.14
N CYS A 221 -4.05 9.98 2.81
CA CYS A 221 -3.14 8.84 2.84
C CYS A 221 -2.92 8.24 4.24
N GLU A 222 -2.93 9.06 5.29
CA GLU A 222 -2.85 8.60 6.69
C GLU A 222 -4.15 7.92 7.11
N ILE A 223 -5.29 8.53 6.76
CA ILE A 223 -6.63 8.01 7.12
C ILE A 223 -6.87 6.63 6.51
N GLU A 224 -6.47 6.43 5.27
CA GLU A 224 -6.69 5.18 4.53
C GLU A 224 -5.55 4.16 4.72
N CYS A 225 -4.53 4.49 5.50
CA CYS A 225 -3.42 3.57 5.71
C CYS A 225 -3.81 2.40 6.62
N PRO A 226 -3.78 1.13 6.16
CA PRO A 226 -4.14 -0.01 6.98
C PRO A 226 -3.15 -0.29 8.12
N LYS A 227 -2.00 0.42 8.13
CA LYS A 227 -0.96 0.34 9.16
C LYS A 227 -0.81 1.62 9.99
N GLY A 228 -1.66 2.62 9.77
CA GLY A 228 -1.64 3.86 10.54
C GLY A 228 -0.34 4.66 10.42
N ILE A 229 0.30 4.64 9.24
CA ILE A 229 1.53 5.42 9.01
C ILE A 229 1.20 6.91 9.09
N SER A 230 1.84 7.62 10.03
CA SER A 230 1.59 9.04 10.30
C SER A 230 2.19 9.97 9.25
N LEU A 231 1.50 11.09 8.99
CA LEU A 231 1.99 12.23 8.18
C LEU A 231 3.27 12.86 8.76
N GLU A 232 3.58 12.67 10.02
CA GLU A 232 4.83 13.14 10.63
C GLU A 232 6.06 12.58 9.91
N ASN A 233 5.94 11.39 9.33
CA ASN A 233 7.00 10.81 8.50
C ASN A 233 7.30 11.68 7.27
N ILE A 234 6.29 12.28 6.63
CA ILE A 234 6.46 13.20 5.51
C ILE A 234 7.22 14.45 5.97
N ALA A 235 6.84 15.02 7.12
CA ALA A 235 7.53 16.17 7.67
C ALA A 235 9.00 15.85 8.02
N ARG A 236 9.27 14.65 8.54
CA ARG A 236 10.64 14.19 8.83
C ARG A 236 11.44 14.02 7.53
N MET A 237 10.88 13.36 6.51
CA MET A 237 11.53 13.20 5.22
C MET A 237 11.87 14.55 4.58
N ASN A 238 10.96 15.52 4.60
CA ASN A 238 11.21 16.86 4.09
C ASN A 238 12.37 17.56 4.82
N ARG A 239 12.48 17.38 6.14
CA ARG A 239 13.63 17.89 6.93
C ARG A 239 14.94 17.21 6.53
N GLU A 240 14.93 15.89 6.36
CA GLU A 240 16.13 15.15 5.92
C GLU A 240 16.54 15.56 4.50
N TYR A 241 15.57 15.73 3.60
CA TYR A 241 15.83 16.20 2.23
C TYR A 241 16.45 17.60 2.21
N LEU A 242 15.89 18.54 3.00
CA LEU A 242 16.45 19.89 3.11
C LEU A 242 17.88 19.86 3.68
N LYS A 243 18.14 19.08 4.73
CA LYS A 243 19.49 18.92 5.28
C LYS A 243 20.47 18.34 4.25
N ALA A 244 20.03 17.36 3.47
CA ALA A 244 20.82 16.75 2.42
C ALA A 244 21.18 17.77 1.33
N SER A 245 20.19 18.54 0.86
CA SER A 245 20.37 19.56 -0.17
C SER A 245 21.31 20.71 0.24
N LEU A 246 21.45 20.96 1.56
CA LEU A 246 22.37 22.00 2.07
C LEU A 246 23.81 21.50 2.29
N LYS A 247 24.01 20.18 2.29
CA LYS A 247 25.34 19.57 2.48
C LYS A 247 26.08 19.27 1.18
N GLY A 248 25.36 19.15 0.07
CA GLY A 248 25.91 18.99 -1.28
C GLY A 248 26.04 20.30 -1.97
#